data_c730e473285498119225036d22ec164e
#
_entry.id   c730e473285498119225036d22ec164e
#
_cell.length_a   1.000
_cell.length_b   1.000
_cell.length_c   1.000
_cell.angle_alpha   90.00
_cell.angle_beta   90.00
_cell.angle_gamma   90.00
#
_symmetry.space_group_name_H-M   'P 1'
#
loop_
_entity.id
_entity.type
_entity.pdbx_description
1 polymer ?
#
loop_
_entity_poly.entity_id
_entity_poly.type
_entity_poly.pdbx_seq_one_letter_code
_entity_poly.pdbx_strand_id
1 'polypeptide(L)'
;MIISIVSAISKYRGGPLKYNNYMIFKNVFTNTLQEKNIYLLYPDVHFDSNHYGVFFSVLIAPFAILPDWLGIVLWNVANTLIFLFAIHKLPFSNAKKAFFAWLCLQEFITAAVSLQFNIALTGLLMLSATYV
;
A
#
# COMPACT_ATOMS: atom_id res chain seq x y z
N MET A 1 -8.33 7.68 -6.57
CA MET A 1 -7.63 7.09 -7.72
C MET A 1 -6.56 8.03 -8.32
N ILE A 2 -6.92 9.22 -8.81
CA ILE A 2 -5.95 10.17 -9.41
C ILE A 2 -4.79 10.47 -8.46
N ILE A 3 -5.06 10.79 -7.20
CA ILE A 3 -4.06 11.07 -6.17
C ILE A 3 -3.06 9.90 -6.04
N SER A 4 -3.54 8.66 -6.03
CA SER A 4 -2.68 7.47 -5.89
C SER A 4 -1.73 7.29 -7.08
N ILE A 5 -2.21 7.55 -8.30
CA ILE A 5 -1.39 7.48 -9.51
C ILE A 5 -0.37 8.62 -9.53
N VAL A 6 -0.82 9.85 -9.31
CA VAL A 6 0.04 11.04 -9.34
C VAL A 6 1.13 10.96 -8.26
N SER A 7 0.77 10.57 -7.02
CA SER A 7 1.75 10.40 -5.95
C SER A 7 2.76 9.31 -6.26
N ALA A 8 2.34 8.15 -6.79
CA ALA A 8 3.22 7.07 -7.17
C ALA A 8 4.24 7.50 -8.25
N ILE A 9 3.77 8.17 -9.31
CA ILE A 9 4.64 8.69 -10.37
C ILE A 9 5.60 9.76 -9.82
N SER A 10 5.11 10.68 -9.00
CA SER A 10 5.93 11.73 -8.38
C SER A 10 7.03 11.13 -7.49
N LYS A 11 6.68 10.14 -6.66
CA LYS A 11 7.64 9.44 -5.80
C LYS A 11 8.69 8.71 -6.62
N TYR A 12 8.29 7.98 -7.66
CA TYR A 12 9.24 7.29 -8.54
C TYR A 12 10.23 8.26 -9.19
N ARG A 13 9.74 9.40 -9.71
CA ARG A 13 10.59 10.44 -10.32
C ARG A 13 11.57 11.06 -9.32
N GLY A 14 11.23 11.09 -8.05
CA GLY A 14 12.08 11.60 -6.97
C GLY A 14 13.20 10.65 -6.54
N GLY A 15 13.24 9.42 -7.09
CA GLY A 15 14.25 8.40 -6.81
C GLY A 15 13.94 7.50 -5.59
N PRO A 16 14.74 6.44 -5.37
CA PRO A 16 14.49 5.39 -4.38
C PRO A 16 14.21 5.89 -2.97
N LEU A 17 14.90 6.92 -2.53
CA LEU A 17 14.68 7.53 -1.21
C LEU A 17 13.26 8.10 -1.02
N LYS A 18 12.57 8.46 -2.10
CA LYS A 18 11.21 9.01 -2.04
C LYS A 18 10.12 7.95 -1.99
N TYR A 19 10.42 6.70 -2.37
CA TYR A 19 9.50 5.57 -2.29
C TYR A 19 10.02 4.44 -1.37
N ASN A 20 10.70 4.82 -0.29
CA ASN A 20 11.31 3.92 0.67
C ASN A 20 10.37 2.82 1.17
N ASN A 21 9.11 3.14 1.51
CA ASN A 21 8.14 2.14 1.96
C ASN A 21 7.93 1.02 0.92
N TYR A 22 7.84 1.38 -0.37
CA TYR A 22 7.75 0.37 -1.42
C TYR A 22 9.03 -0.44 -1.54
N MET A 23 10.21 0.17 -1.34
CA MET A 23 11.47 -0.56 -1.33
C MET A 23 11.57 -1.55 -0.17
N ILE A 24 11.10 -1.16 1.03
CA ILE A 24 10.97 -2.08 2.16
C ILE A 24 10.09 -3.27 1.78
N PHE A 25 8.91 -3.01 1.22
CA PHE A 25 7.95 -4.05 0.82
C PHE A 25 8.51 -5.00 -0.25
N LYS A 26 9.14 -4.45 -1.28
CA LYS A 26 9.82 -5.22 -2.31
C LYS A 26 10.95 -6.07 -1.74
N ASN A 27 11.70 -5.53 -0.77
CA ASN A 27 12.80 -6.23 -0.12
C ASN A 27 12.29 -7.39 0.77
N VAL A 28 11.10 -7.28 1.37
CA VAL A 28 10.48 -8.42 2.06
C VAL A 28 10.32 -9.61 1.11
N PHE A 29 9.82 -9.39 -0.10
CA PHE A 29 9.69 -10.44 -1.10
C PHE A 29 11.05 -11.02 -1.51
N THR A 30 12.00 -10.15 -1.87
CA THR A 30 13.34 -10.57 -2.31
C THR A 30 14.07 -11.35 -1.21
N ASN A 31 14.04 -10.86 0.04
CA ASN A 31 14.70 -11.51 1.16
C ASN A 31 14.02 -12.84 1.54
N THR A 32 12.70 -12.94 1.42
CA THR A 32 11.99 -14.21 1.62
C THR A 32 12.45 -15.26 0.61
N LEU A 33 12.59 -14.90 -0.66
CA LEU A 33 13.11 -15.80 -1.70
C LEU A 33 14.58 -16.21 -1.49
N GLN A 34 15.37 -15.34 -0.87
CA GLN A 34 16.79 -15.56 -0.60
C GLN A 34 17.04 -16.15 0.80
N GLU A 35 15.99 -16.51 1.54
CA GLU A 35 16.06 -17.03 2.91
C GLU A 35 16.82 -16.10 3.88
N LYS A 36 16.79 -14.79 3.60
CA LYS A 36 17.39 -13.75 4.43
C LYS A 36 16.41 -13.25 5.49
N ASN A 37 16.96 -12.68 6.57
CA ASN A 37 16.14 -12.08 7.61
C ASN A 37 15.41 -10.83 7.08
N ILE A 38 14.07 -10.90 7.04
CA ILE A 38 13.21 -9.82 6.51
C ILE A 38 13.07 -8.63 7.45
N TYR A 39 13.52 -8.74 8.71
CA TYR A 39 13.36 -7.69 9.73
C TYR A 39 14.62 -6.84 9.93
N LEU A 40 15.74 -7.21 9.33
CA LEU A 40 16.95 -6.41 9.40
C LEU A 40 16.85 -5.17 8.51
N LEU A 41 17.54 -4.12 8.94
CA LEU A 41 17.77 -2.95 8.11
C LEU A 41 18.80 -3.30 7.01
N TYR A 42 18.50 -2.92 5.79
CA TYR A 42 19.38 -3.04 4.61
C TYR A 42 19.68 -1.65 4.06
N PRO A 43 20.66 -0.91 4.62
CA PRO A 43 20.87 0.52 4.33
C PRO A 43 21.14 0.83 2.85
N ASP A 44 21.70 -0.14 2.11
CA ASP A 44 21.92 -0.03 0.67
C ASP A 44 20.65 -0.07 -0.17
N VAL A 45 19.51 -0.50 0.43
CA VAL A 45 18.22 -0.68 -0.25
C VAL A 45 17.16 0.26 0.32
N HIS A 46 17.07 0.36 1.64
CA HIS A 46 16.07 1.17 2.34
C HIS A 46 16.61 1.64 3.71
N PHE A 47 16.03 2.72 4.24
CA PHE A 47 16.51 3.37 5.46
C PHE A 47 15.59 3.18 6.69
N ASP A 48 14.66 2.23 6.64
CA ASP A 48 13.80 1.87 7.78
C ASP A 48 13.54 0.36 7.77
N SER A 49 13.21 -0.21 8.94
CA SER A 49 13.01 -1.64 9.09
C SER A 49 11.63 -2.10 8.62
N ASN A 50 11.55 -3.35 8.17
CA ASN A 50 10.28 -3.99 7.88
C ASN A 50 9.55 -4.37 9.18
N HIS A 51 8.24 -4.07 9.24
CA HIS A 51 7.35 -4.43 10.35
C HIS A 51 6.29 -5.47 9.98
N TYR A 52 6.33 -6.00 8.76
CA TYR A 52 5.36 -6.98 8.27
C TYR A 52 5.92 -8.40 8.36
N GLY A 53 5.03 -9.37 8.63
CA GLY A 53 5.40 -10.78 8.66
C GLY A 53 5.67 -11.38 7.27
N VAL A 54 6.18 -12.61 7.24
CA VAL A 54 6.58 -13.32 6.00
C VAL A 54 5.43 -13.43 4.98
N PHE A 55 4.18 -13.55 5.43
CA PHE A 55 3.03 -13.59 4.52
C PHE A 55 2.84 -12.33 3.68
N PHE A 56 3.40 -11.20 4.11
CA PHE A 56 3.36 -9.98 3.33
C PHE A 56 4.15 -10.12 2.01
N SER A 57 5.15 -10.99 1.96
CA SER A 57 5.88 -11.29 0.72
C SER A 57 4.97 -11.80 -0.40
N VAL A 58 3.94 -12.58 -0.05
CA VAL A 58 2.95 -13.08 -1.02
C VAL A 58 2.07 -11.95 -1.54
N LEU A 59 1.67 -11.02 -0.66
CA LEU A 59 0.83 -9.89 -1.03
C LEU A 59 1.56 -8.90 -1.97
N ILE A 60 2.83 -8.65 -1.70
CA ILE A 60 3.63 -7.71 -2.50
C ILE A 60 4.21 -8.35 -3.77
N ALA A 61 4.31 -9.68 -3.84
CA ALA A 61 4.93 -10.40 -4.95
C ALA A 61 4.50 -9.94 -6.34
N PRO A 62 3.19 -9.79 -6.66
CA PRO A 62 2.75 -9.37 -7.99
C PRO A 62 3.28 -7.99 -8.42
N PHE A 63 3.62 -7.15 -7.45
CA PHE A 63 4.15 -5.80 -7.68
C PHE A 63 5.68 -5.79 -7.63
N ALA A 64 6.26 -6.60 -6.73
CA ALA A 64 7.71 -6.66 -6.51
C ALA A 64 8.50 -7.23 -7.70
N ILE A 65 7.90 -8.13 -8.49
CA ILE A 65 8.50 -8.71 -9.69
C ILE A 65 8.52 -7.74 -10.88
N LEU A 66 7.76 -6.66 -10.81
CA LEU A 66 7.67 -5.66 -11.87
C LEU A 66 8.80 -4.62 -11.76
N PRO A 67 9.10 -3.90 -12.85
CA PRO A 67 9.92 -2.70 -12.77
C PRO A 67 9.30 -1.71 -11.78
N ASP A 68 10.13 -1.00 -11.00
CA ASP A 68 9.65 -0.14 -9.89
C ASP A 68 8.60 0.88 -10.31
N TRP A 69 8.77 1.51 -11.48
CA TRP A 69 7.80 2.50 -11.98
C TRP A 69 6.38 1.92 -12.12
N LEU A 70 6.27 0.66 -12.54
CA LEU A 70 4.98 -0.01 -12.71
C LEU A 70 4.49 -0.61 -11.40
N GLY A 71 5.38 -1.28 -10.66
CA GLY A 71 5.05 -1.89 -9.37
C GLY A 71 4.52 -0.88 -8.36
N ILE A 72 5.15 0.29 -8.25
CA ILE A 72 4.72 1.39 -7.36
C ILE A 72 3.31 1.88 -7.72
N VAL A 73 3.05 2.12 -9.01
CA VAL A 73 1.75 2.60 -9.48
C VAL A 73 0.66 1.57 -9.21
N LEU A 74 0.90 0.32 -9.60
CA LEU A 74 -0.09 -0.77 -9.42
C LEU A 74 -0.32 -1.07 -7.94
N TRP A 75 0.71 -1.04 -7.10
CA TRP A 75 0.59 -1.17 -5.65
C TRP A 75 -0.34 -0.12 -5.06
N ASN A 76 -0.10 1.15 -5.38
CA ASN A 76 -0.88 2.26 -4.84
C ASN A 76 -2.33 2.27 -5.37
N VAL A 77 -2.51 1.88 -6.62
CA VAL A 77 -3.84 1.70 -7.23
C VAL A 77 -4.60 0.55 -6.57
N ALA A 78 -3.96 -0.61 -6.39
CA ALA A 78 -4.58 -1.78 -5.75
C ALA A 78 -5.04 -1.47 -4.32
N ASN A 79 -4.20 -0.83 -3.50
CA ASN A 79 -4.56 -0.37 -2.16
C ASN A 79 -5.80 0.53 -2.18
N THR A 80 -5.82 1.48 -3.11
CA THR A 80 -6.95 2.41 -3.28
C THR A 80 -8.23 1.70 -3.70
N LEU A 81 -8.13 0.75 -4.63
CA LEU A 81 -9.30 -0.01 -5.11
C LEU A 81 -9.92 -0.85 -4.00
N ILE A 82 -9.10 -1.52 -3.18
CA ILE A 82 -9.59 -2.29 -2.02
C ILE A 82 -10.37 -1.37 -1.07
N PHE A 83 -9.83 -0.20 -0.75
CA PHE A 83 -10.49 0.75 0.14
C PHE A 83 -11.81 1.30 -0.43
N LEU A 84 -11.81 1.72 -1.70
CA LEU A 84 -13.02 2.21 -2.36
C LEU A 84 -14.09 1.12 -2.48
N PHE A 85 -13.69 -0.11 -2.78
CA PHE A 85 -14.59 -1.26 -2.81
C PHE A 85 -15.19 -1.52 -1.42
N ALA A 86 -14.40 -1.44 -0.36
CA ALA A 86 -14.87 -1.58 1.01
C ALA A 86 -15.92 -0.51 1.35
N ILE A 87 -15.68 0.77 1.05
CA ILE A 87 -16.65 1.85 1.24
C ILE A 87 -17.94 1.56 0.46
N HIS A 88 -17.83 1.07 -0.79
CA HIS A 88 -18.99 0.72 -1.60
C HIS A 88 -19.86 -0.36 -0.93
N LYS A 89 -19.25 -1.34 -0.28
CA LYS A 89 -19.92 -2.45 0.40
C LYS A 89 -20.52 -2.11 1.77
N LEU A 90 -20.18 -0.97 2.37
CA LEU A 90 -20.77 -0.59 3.66
C LEU A 90 -22.31 -0.55 3.57
N PRO A 91 -23.04 -1.01 4.61
CA PRO A 91 -24.50 -1.00 4.65
C PRO A 91 -25.08 0.39 4.99
N PHE A 92 -24.56 1.42 4.31
CA PHE A 92 -24.93 2.81 4.51
C PHE A 92 -25.54 3.42 3.25
N SER A 93 -26.36 4.47 3.43
CA SER A 93 -26.81 5.30 2.30
C SER A 93 -25.61 5.98 1.62
N ASN A 94 -25.77 6.36 0.34
CA ASN A 94 -24.70 7.01 -0.43
C ASN A 94 -24.20 8.30 0.24
N ALA A 95 -25.08 9.07 0.88
CA ALA A 95 -24.69 10.27 1.62
C ALA A 95 -23.78 9.94 2.81
N LYS A 96 -24.10 8.89 3.57
CA LYS A 96 -23.26 8.43 4.69
C LYS A 96 -21.92 7.87 4.21
N LYS A 97 -21.89 7.14 3.07
CA LYS A 97 -20.64 6.67 2.45
C LYS A 97 -19.76 7.82 2.01
N ALA A 98 -20.35 8.85 1.38
CA ALA A 98 -19.62 10.04 0.97
C ALA A 98 -19.04 10.81 2.16
N PHE A 99 -19.82 10.97 3.23
CA PHE A 99 -19.36 11.61 4.46
C PHE A 99 -18.22 10.81 5.13
N PHE A 100 -18.34 9.48 5.19
CA PHE A 100 -17.29 8.61 5.70
C PHE A 100 -16.00 8.72 4.87
N ALA A 101 -16.13 8.68 3.54
CA ALA A 101 -14.98 8.86 2.63
C ALA A 101 -14.30 10.22 2.82
N TRP A 102 -15.10 11.28 3.07
CA TRP A 102 -14.58 12.62 3.35
C TRP A 102 -13.83 12.67 4.68
N LEU A 103 -14.34 12.03 5.74
CA LEU A 103 -13.63 11.94 7.03
C LEU A 103 -12.30 11.21 6.90
N CYS A 104 -12.22 10.16 6.08
CA CYS A 104 -11.01 9.40 5.86
C CYS A 104 -10.04 10.06 4.87
N LEU A 105 -10.42 11.16 4.22
CA LEU A 105 -9.69 11.72 3.07
C LEU A 105 -8.25 12.10 3.42
N GLN A 106 -8.03 12.72 4.57
CA GLN A 106 -6.69 13.17 4.98
C GLN A 106 -5.75 11.97 5.18
N GLU A 107 -6.18 10.96 5.93
CA GLU A 107 -5.39 9.75 6.17
C GLU A 107 -5.16 8.97 4.86
N PHE A 108 -6.19 8.90 4.01
CA PHE A 108 -6.06 8.32 2.69
C PHE A 108 -4.97 9.01 1.86
N ILE A 109 -4.96 10.35 1.81
CA ILE A 109 -3.95 11.12 1.07
C ILE A 109 -2.56 10.85 1.65
N THR A 110 -2.40 10.93 2.97
CA THR A 110 -1.13 10.69 3.66
C THR A 110 -0.58 9.30 3.35
N ALA A 111 -1.42 8.28 3.48
CA ALA A 111 -1.02 6.90 3.22
C ALA A 111 -0.73 6.64 1.73
N ALA A 112 -1.51 7.23 0.80
CA ALA A 112 -1.28 7.10 -0.63
C ALA A 112 0.01 7.81 -1.07
N VAL A 113 0.30 8.98 -0.53
CA VAL A 113 1.56 9.71 -0.79
C VAL A 113 2.76 8.94 -0.23
N SER A 114 2.59 8.26 0.89
CA SER A 114 3.64 7.46 1.53
C SER A 114 3.72 6.02 1.02
N LEU A 115 2.88 5.62 0.05
CA LEU A 115 2.81 4.26 -0.52
C LEU A 115 2.57 3.16 0.52
N GLN A 116 1.83 3.49 1.59
CA GLN A 116 1.60 2.59 2.72
C GLN A 116 0.52 1.55 2.43
N PHE A 117 0.62 0.40 3.08
CA PHE A 117 -0.38 -0.67 3.05
C PHE A 117 -1.65 -0.35 3.85
N ASN A 118 -1.60 0.63 4.74
CA ASN A 118 -2.69 0.97 5.66
C ASN A 118 -4.03 1.21 4.97
N ILE A 119 -4.02 1.73 3.75
CA ILE A 119 -5.23 1.95 2.93
C ILE A 119 -5.96 0.62 2.68
N ALA A 120 -5.23 -0.37 2.15
CA ALA A 120 -5.81 -1.68 1.87
C ALA A 120 -6.16 -2.42 3.15
N LEU A 121 -5.32 -2.34 4.19
CA LEU A 121 -5.57 -2.96 5.49
C LEU A 121 -6.89 -2.45 6.08
N THR A 122 -7.11 -1.14 6.09
CA THR A 122 -8.38 -0.53 6.53
C THR A 122 -9.55 -1.05 5.70
N GLY A 123 -9.40 -1.10 4.36
CA GLY A 123 -10.43 -1.65 3.48
C GLY A 123 -10.76 -3.12 3.79
N LEU A 124 -9.75 -3.96 4.01
CA LEU A 124 -9.94 -5.37 4.35
C LEU A 124 -10.64 -5.56 5.71
N LEU A 125 -10.28 -4.75 6.72
CA LEU A 125 -10.96 -4.76 8.02
C LEU A 125 -12.43 -4.33 7.89
N MET A 126 -12.73 -3.30 7.10
CA MET A 126 -14.09 -2.89 6.82
C MET A 126 -14.89 -3.99 6.12
N LEU A 127 -14.31 -4.68 5.14
CA LEU A 127 -14.95 -5.79 4.45
C LEU A 127 -15.23 -6.95 5.42
N SER A 128 -14.26 -7.32 6.25
CA SER A 128 -14.47 -8.39 7.24
C SER A 128 -15.64 -8.08 8.17
N ALA A 129 -15.76 -6.85 8.67
CA ALA A 129 -16.88 -6.42 9.51
C ALA A 129 -18.24 -6.35 8.78
N THR A 130 -18.22 -6.28 7.45
CA THR A 130 -19.45 -6.21 6.64
C THR A 130 -20.03 -7.61 6.36
N TYR A 131 -19.19 -8.64 6.37
CA TYR A 131 -19.59 -10.03 6.04
C TYR A 131 -19.72 -10.94 7.27
N VAL A 132 -19.56 -10.42 8.48
CA VAL A 132 -19.84 -11.09 9.76
C VAL A 132 -21.21 -10.69 10.27
#